data_06e034defb822b2a28d69785b587d6b8
#
_entry.id   06e034defb822b2a28d69785b587d6b8
#
_cell.length_a   1.000
_cell.length_b   1.000
_cell.length_c   1.000
_cell.angle_alpha   90.00
_cell.angle_beta   90.00
_cell.angle_gamma   90.00
#
_symmetry.space_group_name_H-M   'P 1'
#
loop_
_entity.id
_entity.type
_entity.pdbx_description
1 polymer ?
#
loop_
_entity_poly.entity_id
_entity_poly.type
_entity_poly.pdbx_seq_one_letter_code
_entity_poly.pdbx_strand_id
1 'polypeptide(L)'
;MNKTKKETFTRSDIETSLKKEFPKLSKHKISEAVDAILESIVEAVALDEKVEIRGFGTFSKKFIRPRKFINPKTKKISYLGETATLHFKPSKLLIEK
;
A
#
# COMPACT_ATOMS: atom_id res chain seq x y z
N MET A 1 -33.82 -1.79 3.33
CA MET A 1 -32.95 -1.35 2.47
C MET A 1 -31.71 -2.13 2.43
N ASN A 2 -31.22 -2.28 1.32
CA ASN A 2 -30.13 -2.99 1.13
C ASN A 2 -28.95 -2.22 1.21
N LYS A 3 -28.05 -2.55 2.03
CA LYS A 3 -26.85 -1.89 2.12
C LYS A 3 -25.96 -2.34 1.09
N THR A 4 -25.53 -1.47 0.26
CA THR A 4 -24.57 -1.82 -0.75
C THR A 4 -23.27 -2.15 -0.12
N LYS A 5 -22.71 -3.29 -0.46
CA LYS A 5 -21.44 -3.68 0.06
C LYS A 5 -20.36 -2.83 -0.58
N LYS A 6 -19.47 -2.27 0.22
CA LYS A 6 -18.37 -1.50 -0.30
C LYS A 6 -17.37 -2.40 -0.95
N GLU A 7 -16.99 -2.08 -2.18
CA GLU A 7 -15.99 -2.85 -2.87
C GLU A 7 -14.58 -2.40 -2.51
N THR A 8 -14.41 -1.16 -2.10
CA THR A 8 -13.11 -0.63 -1.74
C THR A 8 -13.19 0.07 -0.40
N PHE A 9 -12.29 -0.32 0.49
CA PHE A 9 -12.19 0.32 1.79
C PHE A 9 -11.07 1.35 1.67
N THR A 10 -11.44 2.61 1.72
CA THR A 10 -10.49 3.69 1.44
C THR A 10 -9.79 4.17 2.69
N ARG A 11 -8.79 5.04 2.49
CA ARG A 11 -8.11 5.67 3.61
C ARG A 11 -9.09 6.41 4.52
N SER A 12 -10.07 7.07 3.92
CA SER A 12 -11.08 7.78 4.69
C SER A 12 -11.85 6.84 5.60
N ASP A 13 -12.12 5.63 5.13
CA ASP A 13 -12.80 4.63 5.94
C ASP A 13 -11.95 4.17 7.11
N ILE A 14 -10.63 4.05 6.90
CA ILE A 14 -9.71 3.71 7.97
C ILE A 14 -9.72 4.79 9.02
N GLU A 15 -9.69 6.06 8.60
CA GLU A 15 -9.69 7.17 9.54
C GLU A 15 -10.99 7.22 10.33
N THR A 16 -12.10 6.92 9.68
CA THR A 16 -13.39 6.88 10.35
C THR A 16 -13.42 5.78 11.43
N SER A 17 -12.87 4.62 11.09
CA SER A 17 -12.78 3.53 12.07
C SER A 17 -11.90 3.89 13.24
N LEU A 18 -10.78 4.57 12.97
CA LEU A 18 -9.88 4.99 14.05
C LEU A 18 -10.55 6.03 14.95
N LYS A 19 -11.38 6.90 14.37
CA LYS A 19 -12.08 7.90 15.15
C LYS A 19 -13.04 7.24 16.13
N LYS A 20 -13.65 6.12 15.75
CA LYS A 20 -14.52 5.39 16.64
C LYS A 20 -13.75 4.79 17.81
N GLU A 21 -12.54 4.28 17.56
CA GLU A 21 -11.72 3.69 18.60
C GLU A 21 -11.09 4.74 19.51
N PHE A 22 -10.78 5.90 18.95
CA PHE A 22 -10.11 6.97 19.68
C PHE A 22 -10.89 8.28 19.54
N PRO A 23 -12.08 8.33 20.16
CA PRO A 23 -12.96 9.49 19.95
C PRO A 23 -12.42 10.80 20.47
N LYS A 24 -11.43 10.76 21.36
CA LYS A 24 -10.84 11.99 21.88
C LYS A 24 -9.83 12.61 20.92
N LEU A 25 -9.36 11.87 19.94
CA LEU A 25 -8.44 12.43 18.96
C LEU A 25 -9.23 13.12 17.88
N SER A 26 -8.72 14.27 17.43
CA SER A 26 -9.38 15.00 16.36
C SER A 26 -9.13 14.28 15.04
N LYS A 27 -9.96 14.58 14.04
CA LYS A 27 -9.78 14.04 12.72
C LYS A 27 -8.41 14.40 12.16
N HIS A 28 -7.96 15.62 12.42
CA HIS A 28 -6.66 16.07 11.95
C HIS A 28 -5.53 15.24 12.54
N LYS A 29 -5.60 14.95 13.84
CA LYS A 29 -4.58 14.14 14.49
C LYS A 29 -4.57 12.72 13.95
N ILE A 30 -5.75 12.16 13.69
CA ILE A 30 -5.85 10.82 13.13
C ILE A 30 -5.25 10.79 11.74
N SER A 31 -5.54 11.79 10.91
CA SER A 31 -5.00 11.86 9.57
C SER A 31 -3.48 11.97 9.60
N GLU A 32 -2.94 12.77 10.52
CA GLU A 32 -1.50 12.90 10.68
C GLU A 32 -0.85 11.58 11.05
N ALA A 33 -1.51 10.83 11.95
CA ALA A 33 -0.96 9.55 12.37
C ALA A 33 -0.95 8.55 11.21
N VAL A 34 -1.99 8.52 10.41
CA VAL A 34 -2.05 7.64 9.25
C VAL A 34 -0.97 8.01 8.24
N ASP A 35 -0.79 9.33 8.01
CA ASP A 35 0.28 9.80 7.13
C ASP A 35 1.65 9.33 7.61
N ALA A 36 1.91 9.48 8.92
CA ALA A 36 3.20 9.10 9.46
C ALA A 36 3.48 7.61 9.28
N ILE A 37 2.46 6.79 9.48
CA ILE A 37 2.62 5.35 9.31
C ILE A 37 2.92 5.01 7.86
N LEU A 38 2.13 5.55 6.94
CA LEU A 38 2.31 5.24 5.53
C LEU A 38 3.63 5.75 5.00
N GLU A 39 4.02 6.96 5.39
CA GLU A 39 5.29 7.52 4.95
C GLU A 39 6.47 6.74 5.49
N SER A 40 6.37 6.26 6.73
CA SER A 40 7.45 5.48 7.31
C SER A 40 7.69 4.19 6.53
N ILE A 41 6.60 3.55 6.10
CA ILE A 41 6.72 2.33 5.33
C ILE A 41 7.35 2.62 3.97
N VAL A 42 6.86 3.66 3.29
CA VAL A 42 7.37 4.01 1.97
C VAL A 42 8.84 4.39 2.02
N GLU A 43 9.23 5.17 3.01
CA GLU A 43 10.62 5.59 3.14
C GLU A 43 11.56 4.42 3.42
N ALA A 44 11.14 3.51 4.29
CA ALA A 44 11.97 2.35 4.59
C ALA A 44 12.15 1.48 3.36
N VAL A 45 11.07 1.25 2.62
CA VAL A 45 11.14 0.42 1.43
C VAL A 45 11.97 1.09 0.35
N ALA A 46 11.89 2.42 0.24
CA ALA A 46 12.70 3.16 -0.71
C ALA A 46 14.19 3.00 -0.46
N LEU A 47 14.56 2.81 0.82
CA LEU A 47 15.94 2.55 1.19
C LEU A 47 16.30 1.07 1.15
N ASP A 48 15.44 0.29 0.53
CA ASP A 48 15.62 -1.15 0.35
C ASP A 48 15.60 -1.92 1.66
N GLU A 49 14.88 -1.41 2.65
CA GLU A 49 14.69 -2.10 3.90
C GLU A 49 13.35 -2.81 3.89
N LYS A 50 13.28 -3.95 4.57
CA LYS A 50 12.02 -4.65 4.70
C LYS A 50 11.30 -4.14 5.93
N VAL A 51 9.99 -3.97 5.82
CA VAL A 51 9.17 -3.58 6.96
C VAL A 51 8.26 -4.75 7.29
N GLU A 52 8.57 -5.41 8.37
CA GLU A 52 7.78 -6.57 8.81
C GLU A 52 6.86 -6.18 9.95
N ILE A 53 5.56 -6.38 9.76
CA ILE A 53 4.58 -6.14 10.80
C ILE A 53 4.05 -7.50 11.22
N ARG A 54 4.44 -7.91 12.43
CA ARG A 54 4.13 -9.23 12.92
C ARG A 54 2.64 -9.51 12.90
N GLY A 55 2.25 -10.62 12.30
CA GLY A 55 0.85 -11.00 12.19
C GLY A 55 0.11 -10.35 11.05
N PHE A 56 0.73 -9.40 10.37
CA PHE A 56 0.10 -8.70 9.26
C PHE A 56 0.77 -9.01 7.94
N GLY A 57 2.05 -8.76 7.83
CA GLY A 57 2.77 -9.04 6.60
C GLY A 57 4.07 -8.26 6.51
N THR A 58 4.69 -8.35 5.35
CA THR A 58 5.98 -7.73 5.10
C THR A 58 5.93 -6.89 3.84
N PHE A 59 6.42 -5.66 3.95
CA PHE A 59 6.55 -4.77 2.80
C PHE A 59 8.01 -4.77 2.37
N SER A 60 8.24 -4.85 1.07
CA SER A 60 9.61 -4.85 0.54
C SER A 60 9.61 -4.26 -0.85
N LYS A 61 10.79 -4.01 -1.38
CA LYS A 61 10.95 -3.49 -2.72
C LYS A 61 11.10 -4.66 -3.67
N LYS A 62 10.34 -4.63 -4.75
CA LYS A 62 10.44 -5.65 -5.77
C LYS A 62 10.91 -5.00 -7.06
N PHE A 63 12.02 -5.49 -7.59
CA PHE A 63 12.54 -4.96 -8.85
C PHE A 63 11.88 -5.66 -10.02
N ILE A 64 11.56 -4.86 -11.02
CA ILE A 64 10.92 -5.35 -12.23
C ILE A 64 11.97 -5.36 -13.32
N ARG A 65 12.12 -6.49 -14.00
CA ARG A 65 13.13 -6.61 -15.03
C ARG A 65 12.88 -5.67 -16.20
N PRO A 66 13.95 -5.14 -16.81
CA PRO A 66 13.78 -4.39 -18.03
C PRO A 66 13.19 -5.27 -19.11
N ARG A 67 12.38 -4.70 -19.94
CA ARG A 67 11.78 -5.44 -21.04
C ARG A 67 11.48 -4.50 -22.18
N LYS A 68 11.41 -5.05 -23.38
CA LYS A 68 11.02 -4.27 -24.52
C LYS A 68 9.59 -4.64 -24.91
N PHE A 69 8.90 -3.70 -25.48
CA PHE A 69 7.55 -3.93 -25.92
C PHE A 69 7.29 -3.07 -27.15
N ILE A 70 6.27 -3.44 -27.91
CA ILE A 70 5.92 -2.72 -29.12
C ILE A 70 4.75 -1.81 -28.83
N ASN A 71 4.93 -0.52 -29.12
CA ASN A 71 3.86 0.44 -28.94
C ASN A 71 2.83 0.23 -30.05
N PRO A 72 1.60 -0.11 -29.72
CA PRO A 72 0.59 -0.43 -30.75
C PRO A 72 0.24 0.74 -31.63
N LYS A 73 0.42 1.97 -31.16
CA LYS A 73 0.09 3.13 -31.98
C LYS A 73 1.18 3.48 -32.99
N THR A 74 2.42 3.47 -32.56
CA THR A 74 3.51 3.87 -33.41
C THR A 74 4.25 2.70 -34.01
N LYS A 75 4.02 1.51 -33.49
CA LYS A 75 4.69 0.27 -33.88
C LYS A 75 6.19 0.34 -33.69
N LYS A 76 6.62 1.23 -32.81
CA LYS A 76 8.02 1.33 -32.45
C LYS A 76 8.30 0.46 -31.27
N ILE A 77 9.51 -0.08 -31.23
CA ILE A 77 9.96 -0.87 -30.09
C ILE A 77 10.37 0.08 -28.99
N SER A 78 9.79 -0.11 -27.81
CA SER A 78 10.14 0.69 -26.66
C SER A 78 10.75 -0.21 -25.60
N TYR A 79 11.59 0.38 -24.76
CA TYR A 79 12.20 -0.36 -23.67
C TYR A 79 11.76 0.18 -22.33
N LEU A 80 11.33 -0.72 -21.47
CA LEU A 80 11.04 -0.36 -20.09
C LEU A 80 12.28 -0.73 -19.29
N GLY A 81 12.95 0.27 -18.73
CA GLY A 81 14.14 0.03 -17.93
C GLY A 81 13.82 -0.65 -16.62
N GLU A 82 14.87 -0.87 -15.84
CA GLU A 82 14.68 -1.47 -14.54
C GLU A 82 13.89 -0.53 -13.65
N THR A 83 12.81 -1.03 -13.06
CA THR A 83 11.99 -0.25 -12.16
C THR A 83 11.78 -1.04 -10.88
N ALA A 84 11.16 -0.40 -9.90
CA ALA A 84 10.89 -1.06 -8.64
C ALA A 84 9.48 -0.70 -8.18
N THR A 85 8.87 -1.61 -7.47
CA THR A 85 7.55 -1.38 -6.93
C THR A 85 7.50 -1.90 -5.50
N LEU A 86 6.51 -1.45 -4.76
CA LEU A 86 6.27 -1.91 -3.41
C LEU A 86 5.59 -3.28 -3.47
N HIS A 87 6.15 -4.24 -2.79
CA HIS A 87 5.59 -5.59 -2.73
C HIS A 87 5.14 -5.88 -1.31
N PHE A 88 3.95 -6.42 -1.17
CA PHE A 88 3.42 -6.80 0.13
C PHE A 88 3.17 -8.29 0.17
N LYS A 89 3.76 -8.96 1.15
CA LYS A 89 3.52 -10.38 1.36
C LYS A 89 2.73 -10.54 2.66
N PRO A 90 1.48 -10.98 2.59
CA PRO A 90 0.69 -11.11 3.82
C PRO A 90 1.21 -12.24 4.71
N SER A 91 1.05 -12.03 6.00
CA SER A 91 1.42 -13.03 6.98
C SER A 91 0.42 -14.18 6.90
N LYS A 92 0.92 -15.39 7.19
CA LYS A 92 0.06 -16.54 7.23
C LYS A 92 -1.07 -16.35 8.24
N LEU A 93 -0.74 -15.74 9.37
CA LEU A 93 -1.73 -15.48 10.41
C LEU A 93 -2.85 -14.56 9.92
N LEU A 94 -2.51 -13.61 9.08
CA LEU A 94 -3.50 -12.70 8.53
C LEU A 94 -4.50 -13.42 7.64
N ILE A 95 -3.99 -14.32 6.82
CA ILE A 95 -4.83 -15.04 5.88
C ILE A 95 -5.70 -16.08 6.55
N GLU A 96 -5.20 -16.71 7.57
CA GLU A 96 -5.93 -17.76 8.26
C GLU A 96 -6.94 -17.25 9.28
N LYS A 97 -7.01 -15.97 9.46
CA LYS A 97 -7.88 -15.38 10.43
C LYS A 97 -9.36 -15.52 10.12
#